data_7646f65fd0639c07b104f9d669c0f8ab
#
_entry.id   7646f65fd0639c07b104f9d669c0f8ab
#
_cell.length_a   1.000
_cell.length_b   1.000
_cell.length_c   1.000
_cell.angle_alpha   90.00
_cell.angle_beta   90.00
_cell.angle_gamma   90.00
#
_symmetry.space_group_name_H-M   'P 1'
#
loop_
_entity.id
_entity.type
_entity.pdbx_description
1 polymer ?
#
loop_
_entity_poly.entity_id
_entity_poly.type
_entity_poly.pdbx_seq_one_letter_code
_entity_poly.pdbx_strand_id
1 'polypeptide(L)'
;MRLPFQALRAFVEVVEAGSFTRAANNLFISQPAISKSIRELEALFEVKLMDRSHSPVILTDAGNALFTLSKNIFNIEKVIIQDLSQRSQSRLGSLSIGASTTIASHWLSHYLVEFSRRYPAVSISVLSGNSQHIAKLLKNGEIDVGVIEGPIPNEPEIQIINWRKERLVLVAAPHFLEGNTMTNLSALKWIMREEGSGTARVTQEYLTKLAIQPVSIIRVANNLAVLELVRAGLGLALLPEIMIKEKVMHKELVVIPETLIGMEPFIERELNWITLTWRHETPLRKNFKEVLFNFPLA
;
A
#
# COMPACT_ATOMS: atom_id res chain seq x y z
N MET A 1 -16.12 -26.78 22.74
CA MET A 1 -16.00 -26.85 21.28
C MET A 1 -14.64 -26.29 20.88
N ARG A 2 -13.88 -26.94 19.99
CA ARG A 2 -12.58 -26.45 19.52
C ARG A 2 -12.64 -26.21 18.01
N LEU A 3 -12.05 -25.13 17.53
CA LEU A 3 -11.98 -24.82 16.11
C LEU A 3 -10.98 -25.77 15.42
N PRO A 4 -11.40 -26.54 14.39
CA PRO A 4 -10.49 -27.45 13.66
C PRO A 4 -9.64 -26.67 12.65
N PHE A 5 -8.44 -26.27 13.04
CA PHE A 5 -7.56 -25.41 12.24
C PHE A 5 -7.24 -25.94 10.83
N GLN A 6 -7.12 -27.26 10.67
CA GLN A 6 -6.89 -27.85 9.36
C GLN A 6 -8.09 -27.71 8.42
N ALA A 7 -9.31 -27.89 8.94
CA ALA A 7 -10.52 -27.68 8.16
C ALA A 7 -10.71 -26.19 7.81
N LEU A 8 -10.35 -25.30 8.76
CA LEU A 8 -10.34 -23.87 8.53
C LEU A 8 -9.34 -23.47 7.43
N ARG A 9 -8.14 -24.04 7.43
CA ARG A 9 -7.14 -23.83 6.37
C ARG A 9 -7.63 -24.32 5.02
N ALA A 10 -8.23 -25.52 4.96
CA ALA A 10 -8.83 -26.05 3.75
C ALA A 10 -9.95 -25.14 3.20
N PHE A 11 -10.78 -24.60 4.08
CA PHE A 11 -11.84 -23.66 3.71
C PHE A 11 -11.24 -22.36 3.09
N VAL A 12 -10.28 -21.73 3.77
CA VAL A 12 -9.63 -20.51 3.26
C VAL A 12 -8.98 -20.75 1.90
N GLU A 13 -8.25 -21.85 1.76
CA GLU A 13 -7.57 -22.20 0.51
C GLU A 13 -8.56 -22.41 -0.66
N VAL A 14 -9.72 -23.05 -0.41
CA VAL A 14 -10.75 -23.22 -1.45
C VAL A 14 -11.29 -21.87 -1.92
N VAL A 15 -11.49 -20.94 -1.00
CA VAL A 15 -11.97 -19.59 -1.32
C VAL A 15 -10.93 -18.80 -2.12
N GLU A 16 -9.66 -18.84 -1.70
CA GLU A 16 -8.57 -18.10 -2.38
C GLU A 16 -8.25 -18.69 -3.76
N ALA A 17 -8.23 -20.02 -3.88
CA ALA A 17 -8.01 -20.69 -5.15
C ALA A 17 -9.24 -20.63 -6.08
N GLY A 18 -10.44 -20.37 -5.54
CA GLY A 18 -11.72 -20.40 -6.26
C GLY A 18 -12.12 -21.80 -6.75
N SER A 19 -11.41 -22.86 -6.31
CA SER A 19 -11.59 -24.23 -6.80
C SER A 19 -11.10 -25.27 -5.78
N PHE A 20 -11.92 -26.29 -5.53
CA PHE A 20 -11.56 -27.40 -4.66
C PHE A 20 -10.33 -28.19 -5.16
N THR A 21 -10.21 -28.36 -6.48
CA THR A 21 -9.08 -29.09 -7.08
C THR A 21 -7.79 -28.31 -6.96
N ARG A 22 -7.82 -27.02 -7.22
CA ARG A 22 -6.63 -26.16 -7.04
C ARG A 22 -6.21 -26.10 -5.58
N ALA A 23 -7.15 -25.92 -4.66
CA ALA A 23 -6.88 -25.93 -3.23
C ALA A 23 -6.25 -27.25 -2.76
N ALA A 24 -6.74 -28.39 -3.29
CA ALA A 24 -6.19 -29.71 -2.99
C ALA A 24 -4.72 -29.83 -3.42
N ASN A 25 -4.40 -29.35 -4.62
CA ASN A 25 -3.03 -29.32 -5.12
C ASN A 25 -2.13 -28.41 -4.26
N ASN A 26 -2.61 -27.23 -3.90
CA ASN A 26 -1.85 -26.26 -3.08
C ASN A 26 -1.55 -26.79 -1.66
N LEU A 27 -2.49 -27.56 -1.09
CA LEU A 27 -2.33 -28.16 0.25
C LEU A 27 -1.71 -29.57 0.23
N PHE A 28 -1.39 -30.11 -0.96
CA PHE A 28 -0.83 -31.46 -1.14
C PHE A 28 -1.71 -32.57 -0.52
N ILE A 29 -3.04 -32.45 -0.62
CA ILE A 29 -4.01 -33.44 -0.17
C ILE A 29 -5.03 -33.74 -1.27
N SER A 30 -5.85 -34.77 -1.09
CA SER A 30 -6.87 -35.12 -2.09
C SER A 30 -8.09 -34.18 -2.03
N GLN A 31 -8.72 -33.93 -3.18
CA GLN A 31 -9.95 -33.11 -3.26
C GLN A 31 -11.09 -33.67 -2.38
N PRO A 32 -11.30 -35.02 -2.27
CA PRO A 32 -12.27 -35.59 -1.32
C PRO A 32 -11.96 -35.25 0.13
N ALA A 33 -10.67 -35.16 0.52
CA ALA A 33 -10.28 -34.80 1.86
C ALA A 33 -10.66 -33.33 2.19
N ILE A 34 -10.40 -32.38 1.27
CA ILE A 34 -10.86 -31.00 1.41
C ILE A 34 -12.37 -30.92 1.54
N SER A 35 -13.10 -31.61 0.64
CA SER A 35 -14.57 -31.63 0.68
C SER A 35 -15.13 -32.20 1.97
N LYS A 36 -14.46 -33.21 2.54
CA LYS A 36 -14.81 -33.77 3.85
C LYS A 36 -14.56 -32.75 4.97
N SER A 37 -13.37 -32.16 5.02
CA SER A 37 -13.00 -31.17 6.05
C SER A 37 -13.95 -29.97 6.10
N ILE A 38 -14.37 -29.46 4.93
CA ILE A 38 -15.32 -28.34 4.88
C ILE A 38 -16.73 -28.79 5.33
N ARG A 39 -17.17 -30.02 4.96
CA ARG A 39 -18.45 -30.55 5.45
C ARG A 39 -18.45 -30.74 6.96
N GLU A 40 -17.36 -31.22 7.55
CA GLU A 40 -17.20 -31.34 8.99
C GLU A 40 -17.25 -29.98 9.68
N LEU A 41 -16.66 -28.92 9.07
CA LEU A 41 -16.71 -27.55 9.56
C LEU A 41 -18.15 -27.00 9.50
N GLU A 42 -18.87 -27.20 8.38
CA GLU A 42 -20.28 -26.85 8.22
C GLU A 42 -21.17 -27.56 9.23
N ALA A 43 -20.93 -28.86 9.45
CA ALA A 43 -21.68 -29.66 10.43
C ALA A 43 -21.41 -29.23 11.87
N LEU A 44 -20.16 -28.88 12.20
CA LEU A 44 -19.77 -28.43 13.55
C LEU A 44 -20.50 -27.16 13.98
N PHE A 45 -20.76 -26.25 13.05
CA PHE A 45 -21.42 -24.98 13.30
C PHE A 45 -22.89 -24.96 12.85
N GLU A 46 -23.38 -26.05 12.27
CA GLU A 46 -24.74 -26.18 11.74
C GLU A 46 -25.11 -25.11 10.72
N VAL A 47 -24.11 -24.63 9.94
CA VAL A 47 -24.29 -23.59 8.93
C VAL A 47 -23.65 -23.99 7.61
N LYS A 48 -24.23 -23.56 6.50
CA LYS A 48 -23.59 -23.62 5.20
C LYS A 48 -22.63 -22.45 5.03
N LEU A 49 -21.39 -22.74 4.60
CA LEU A 49 -20.34 -21.75 4.41
C LEU A 49 -20.19 -21.34 2.94
N MET A 50 -20.54 -22.24 2.02
CA MET A 50 -20.40 -21.99 0.58
C MET A 50 -21.44 -22.74 -0.25
N ASP A 51 -21.80 -22.13 -1.37
CA ASP A 51 -22.53 -22.79 -2.45
C ASP A 51 -21.55 -23.43 -3.41
N ARG A 52 -21.67 -24.74 -3.57
CA ARG A 52 -20.78 -25.58 -4.42
C ARG A 52 -21.32 -25.77 -5.84
N SER A 53 -22.52 -25.28 -6.13
CA SER A 53 -23.15 -25.39 -7.44
C SER A 53 -22.54 -24.47 -8.48
N HIS A 54 -21.75 -23.47 -8.03
CA HIS A 54 -21.13 -22.45 -8.86
C HIS A 54 -19.61 -22.62 -8.95
N SER A 55 -19.04 -22.21 -10.08
CA SER A 55 -17.61 -22.07 -10.30
C SER A 55 -17.34 -20.65 -10.85
N PRO A 56 -16.66 -19.76 -10.12
CA PRO A 56 -16.03 -19.99 -8.80
C PRO A 56 -17.05 -20.20 -7.68
N VAL A 57 -16.55 -20.77 -6.56
CA VAL A 57 -17.35 -21.03 -5.35
C VAL A 57 -17.88 -19.72 -4.77
N ILE A 58 -19.16 -19.68 -4.41
CA ILE A 58 -19.80 -18.50 -3.81
C ILE A 58 -19.94 -18.72 -2.29
N LEU A 59 -19.53 -17.74 -1.52
CA LEU A 59 -19.65 -17.76 -0.06
C LEU A 59 -21.05 -17.34 0.39
N THR A 60 -21.55 -17.98 1.46
CA THR A 60 -22.69 -17.48 2.23
C THR A 60 -22.24 -16.33 3.15
N ASP A 61 -23.19 -15.66 3.80
CA ASP A 61 -22.87 -14.64 4.83
C ASP A 61 -21.99 -15.22 5.94
N ALA A 62 -22.33 -16.41 6.46
CA ALA A 62 -21.52 -17.12 7.44
C ALA A 62 -20.13 -17.47 6.88
N GLY A 63 -20.05 -17.87 5.60
CA GLY A 63 -18.79 -18.11 4.92
C GLY A 63 -17.92 -16.87 4.80
N ASN A 64 -18.48 -15.73 4.43
CA ASN A 64 -17.76 -14.45 4.35
C ASN A 64 -17.20 -14.01 5.72
N ALA A 65 -18.03 -14.10 6.75
CA ALA A 65 -17.60 -13.79 8.13
C ALA A 65 -16.46 -14.72 8.57
N LEU A 66 -16.61 -16.03 8.38
CA LEU A 66 -15.60 -17.03 8.73
C LEU A 66 -14.31 -16.80 7.92
N PHE A 67 -14.39 -16.51 6.63
CA PHE A 67 -13.24 -16.27 5.78
C PHE A 67 -12.41 -15.07 6.27
N THR A 68 -13.08 -13.95 6.58
CA THR A 68 -12.43 -12.75 7.09
C THR A 68 -11.69 -13.02 8.41
N LEU A 69 -12.36 -13.66 9.36
CA LEU A 69 -11.75 -14.00 10.66
C LEU A 69 -10.62 -15.02 10.55
N SER A 70 -10.79 -16.01 9.66
CA SER A 70 -9.77 -17.04 9.43
C SER A 70 -8.50 -16.48 8.81
N LYS A 71 -8.62 -15.52 7.90
CA LYS A 71 -7.45 -14.80 7.34
C LYS A 71 -6.65 -14.12 8.44
N ASN A 72 -7.30 -13.47 9.38
CA ASN A 72 -6.62 -12.82 10.51
C ASN A 72 -5.84 -13.84 11.36
N ILE A 73 -6.44 -15.00 11.64
CA ILE A 73 -5.76 -16.08 12.37
C ILE A 73 -4.50 -16.55 11.65
N PHE A 74 -4.60 -16.85 10.35
CA PHE A 74 -3.44 -17.32 9.57
C PHE A 74 -2.40 -16.23 9.33
N ASN A 75 -2.80 -14.96 9.30
CA ASN A 75 -1.86 -13.85 9.27
C ASN A 75 -1.06 -13.75 10.57
N ILE A 76 -1.72 -13.92 11.73
CA ILE A 76 -1.05 -13.99 13.03
C ILE A 76 -0.08 -15.18 13.08
N GLU A 77 -0.48 -16.36 12.59
CA GLU A 77 0.41 -17.52 12.50
C GLU A 77 1.66 -17.23 11.66
N LYS A 78 1.51 -16.61 10.49
CA LYS A 78 2.67 -16.18 9.66
C LYS A 78 3.60 -15.25 10.43
N VAL A 79 3.04 -14.26 11.13
CA VAL A 79 3.83 -13.31 11.92
C VAL A 79 4.58 -14.02 13.05
N ILE A 80 3.95 -14.96 13.74
CA ILE A 80 4.61 -15.76 14.80
C ILE A 80 5.81 -16.52 14.22
N ILE A 81 5.61 -17.19 13.09
CA ILE A 81 6.68 -17.95 12.42
C ILE A 81 7.83 -17.02 12.03
N GLN A 82 7.54 -15.87 11.44
CA GLN A 82 8.54 -14.88 11.04
C GLN A 82 9.31 -14.32 12.25
N ASP A 83 8.60 -13.88 13.30
CA ASP A 83 9.23 -13.31 14.49
C ASP A 83 10.11 -14.34 15.22
N LEU A 84 9.69 -15.61 15.30
CA LEU A 84 10.49 -16.67 15.88
C LEU A 84 11.72 -17.00 15.02
N SER A 85 11.56 -17.05 13.70
CA SER A 85 12.68 -17.25 12.76
C SER A 85 13.71 -16.13 12.87
N GLN A 86 13.29 -14.87 12.96
CA GLN A 86 14.19 -13.73 13.16
C GLN A 86 14.94 -13.78 14.50
N ARG A 87 14.32 -14.32 15.55
CA ARG A 87 14.95 -14.46 16.88
C ARG A 87 15.93 -15.63 16.93
N SER A 88 15.66 -16.74 16.24
CA SER A 88 16.51 -17.92 16.21
C SER A 88 17.80 -17.70 15.42
N GLN A 89 17.76 -16.81 14.42
CA GLN A 89 18.88 -16.47 13.54
C GLN A 89 19.55 -15.15 13.95
N SER A 90 20.00 -15.02 15.20
CA SER A 90 20.45 -13.76 15.83
C SER A 90 21.59 -12.99 15.14
N ARG A 91 22.07 -13.43 13.97
CA ARG A 91 23.04 -12.71 13.12
C ARG A 91 22.66 -12.65 11.63
N LEU A 92 21.70 -13.44 11.19
CA LEU A 92 21.28 -13.57 9.79
C LEU A 92 19.74 -13.39 9.75
N GLY A 93 19.26 -12.19 9.99
CA GLY A 93 17.82 -11.89 9.93
C GLY A 93 17.39 -11.49 8.52
N SER A 94 16.10 -11.54 8.27
CA SER A 94 15.46 -10.91 7.11
C SER A 94 14.54 -9.78 7.55
N LEU A 95 14.50 -8.70 6.77
CA LEU A 95 13.58 -7.57 6.98
C LEU A 95 12.80 -7.33 5.70
N SER A 96 11.49 -7.45 5.77
CA SER A 96 10.57 -7.21 4.66
C SER A 96 9.92 -5.85 4.82
N ILE A 97 10.20 -4.94 3.91
CA ILE A 97 9.75 -3.54 3.95
C ILE A 97 8.72 -3.33 2.85
N GLY A 98 7.56 -2.79 3.20
CA GLY A 98 6.62 -2.25 2.22
C GLY A 98 6.83 -0.76 2.07
N ALA A 99 6.86 -0.24 0.84
CA ALA A 99 6.96 1.19 0.61
C ALA A 99 6.01 1.65 -0.49
N SER A 100 5.37 2.80 -0.30
CA SER A 100 4.63 3.42 -1.39
C SER A 100 5.56 3.75 -2.56
N THR A 101 5.00 3.80 -3.78
CA THR A 101 5.81 3.92 -5.01
C THR A 101 6.78 5.10 -4.99
N THR A 102 6.37 6.27 -4.52
CA THR A 102 7.24 7.45 -4.42
C THR A 102 8.33 7.23 -3.37
N ILE A 103 7.96 6.71 -2.20
CA ILE A 103 8.93 6.47 -1.12
C ILE A 103 9.96 5.43 -1.55
N ALA A 104 9.54 4.34 -2.17
CA ALA A 104 10.44 3.30 -2.68
C ALA A 104 11.44 3.85 -3.70
N SER A 105 10.98 4.75 -4.60
CA SER A 105 11.80 5.27 -5.70
C SER A 105 12.70 6.43 -5.32
N HIS A 106 12.29 7.31 -4.40
CA HIS A 106 12.98 8.59 -4.17
C HIS A 106 13.55 8.76 -2.76
N TRP A 107 13.00 8.04 -1.77
CA TRP A 107 13.41 8.22 -0.38
C TRP A 107 14.18 7.04 0.19
N LEU A 108 13.69 5.82 -0.06
CA LEU A 108 14.13 4.63 0.68
C LEU A 108 15.58 4.23 0.39
N SER A 109 16.08 4.47 -0.82
CA SER A 109 17.41 4.03 -1.26
C SER A 109 18.54 4.46 -0.33
N HIS A 110 18.55 5.72 0.10
CA HIS A 110 19.59 6.26 0.99
C HIS A 110 19.62 5.54 2.35
N TYR A 111 18.44 5.25 2.90
CA TYR A 111 18.30 4.54 4.18
C TYR A 111 18.66 3.07 4.06
N LEU A 112 18.35 2.44 2.93
CA LEU A 112 18.73 1.04 2.67
C LEU A 112 20.26 0.89 2.54
N VAL A 113 20.92 1.82 1.87
CA VAL A 113 22.39 1.84 1.79
C VAL A 113 23.00 1.92 3.18
N GLU A 114 22.56 2.86 4.01
CA GLU A 114 23.07 3.01 5.37
C GLU A 114 22.75 1.80 6.24
N PHE A 115 21.55 1.26 6.16
CA PHE A 115 21.14 0.08 6.90
C PHE A 115 21.96 -1.16 6.50
N SER A 116 22.14 -1.38 5.19
CA SER A 116 22.98 -2.49 4.68
C SER A 116 24.46 -2.37 5.10
N ARG A 117 24.97 -1.14 5.18
CA ARG A 117 26.32 -0.88 5.67
C ARG A 117 26.48 -1.25 7.15
N ARG A 118 25.49 -0.94 7.99
CA ARG A 118 25.50 -1.28 9.43
C ARG A 118 25.22 -2.74 9.71
N TYR A 119 24.40 -3.37 8.87
CA TYR A 119 23.92 -4.75 9.07
C TYR A 119 24.09 -5.59 7.79
N PRO A 120 25.35 -5.85 7.37
CA PRO A 120 25.63 -6.47 6.07
C PRO A 120 25.14 -7.92 5.94
N ALA A 121 24.87 -8.59 7.06
CA ALA A 121 24.38 -9.96 7.07
C ALA A 121 22.83 -10.07 7.02
N VAL A 122 22.11 -8.93 7.04
CA VAL A 122 20.65 -8.91 6.99
C VAL A 122 20.18 -8.95 5.54
N SER A 123 19.30 -9.90 5.23
CA SER A 123 18.59 -9.92 3.95
C SER A 123 17.44 -8.92 3.98
N ILE A 124 17.39 -8.01 3.00
CA ILE A 124 16.35 -7.01 2.89
C ILE A 124 15.51 -7.29 1.64
N SER A 125 14.20 -7.30 1.79
CA SER A 125 13.26 -7.30 0.68
C SER A 125 12.40 -6.04 0.73
N VAL A 126 12.12 -5.45 -0.44
CA VAL A 126 11.26 -4.27 -0.56
C VAL A 126 10.12 -4.59 -1.51
N LEU A 127 8.90 -4.49 -1.01
CA LEU A 127 7.68 -4.58 -1.80
C LEU A 127 7.10 -3.18 -2.00
N SER A 128 6.71 -2.87 -3.23
CA SER A 128 6.19 -1.55 -3.58
C SER A 128 4.76 -1.62 -4.11
N GLY A 129 3.96 -0.60 -3.80
CA GLY A 129 2.58 -0.47 -4.23
C GLY A 129 2.01 0.89 -3.83
N ASN A 130 0.70 1.09 -3.91
CA ASN A 130 0.08 2.27 -3.32
C ASN A 130 -0.11 2.10 -1.79
N SER A 131 -0.40 3.19 -1.08
CA SER A 131 -0.46 3.19 0.39
C SER A 131 -1.46 2.15 0.95
N GLN A 132 -2.61 1.98 0.30
CA GLN A 132 -3.60 1.00 0.70
C GLN A 132 -3.12 -0.45 0.47
N HIS A 133 -2.41 -0.70 -0.61
CA HIS A 133 -1.80 -2.01 -0.88
C HIS A 133 -0.75 -2.36 0.17
N ILE A 134 0.13 -1.40 0.53
CA ILE A 134 1.13 -1.60 1.58
C ILE A 134 0.49 -1.89 2.93
N ALA A 135 -0.57 -1.16 3.30
CA ALA A 135 -1.33 -1.44 4.52
C ALA A 135 -1.92 -2.86 4.51
N LYS A 136 -2.42 -3.33 3.36
CA LYS A 136 -2.93 -4.69 3.20
C LYS A 136 -1.82 -5.74 3.34
N LEU A 137 -0.65 -5.54 2.72
CA LEU A 137 0.51 -6.44 2.87
C LEU A 137 0.95 -6.54 4.33
N LEU A 138 0.94 -5.41 5.06
CA LEU A 138 1.27 -5.38 6.48
C LEU A 138 0.27 -6.22 7.31
N LYS A 139 -1.02 -6.04 7.08
CA LYS A 139 -2.06 -6.83 7.76
C LYS A 139 -1.98 -8.32 7.44
N ASN A 140 -1.61 -8.65 6.22
CA ASN A 140 -1.41 -10.03 5.79
C ASN A 140 -0.12 -10.67 6.33
N GLY A 141 0.73 -9.92 7.06
CA GLY A 141 2.03 -10.42 7.53
C GLY A 141 3.04 -10.67 6.41
N GLU A 142 2.83 -10.10 5.22
CA GLU A 142 3.74 -10.26 4.08
C GLU A 142 4.95 -9.31 4.17
N ILE A 143 4.81 -8.25 4.95
CA ILE A 143 5.87 -7.29 5.29
C ILE A 143 5.98 -7.10 6.80
N ASP A 144 7.16 -6.73 7.27
CA ASP A 144 7.44 -6.46 8.68
C ASP A 144 7.04 -5.04 9.09
N VAL A 145 7.24 -4.10 8.18
CA VAL A 145 6.99 -2.67 8.34
C VAL A 145 6.55 -2.05 7.02
N GLY A 146 5.81 -0.96 7.10
CA GLY A 146 5.44 -0.17 5.92
C GLY A 146 5.89 1.28 6.05
N VAL A 147 6.21 1.91 4.92
CA VAL A 147 6.43 3.36 4.82
C VAL A 147 5.53 3.89 3.70
N ILE A 148 4.59 4.75 4.06
CA ILE A 148 3.50 5.17 3.17
C ILE A 148 3.31 6.68 3.15
N GLU A 149 2.59 7.14 2.15
CA GLU A 149 2.24 8.54 1.93
C GLU A 149 0.81 8.83 2.36
N GLY A 150 0.62 9.93 3.08
CA GLY A 150 -0.68 10.43 3.48
C GLY A 150 -1.45 9.50 4.44
N PRO A 151 -2.68 9.85 4.75
CA PRO A 151 -3.52 9.05 5.61
C PRO A 151 -3.97 7.76 4.90
N ILE A 152 -4.15 6.68 5.65
CA ILE A 152 -4.90 5.50 5.26
C ILE A 152 -6.28 5.51 5.94
N PRO A 153 -7.28 4.77 5.45
CA PRO A 153 -8.54 4.58 6.16
C PRO A 153 -8.29 4.17 7.60
N ASN A 154 -9.24 4.50 8.49
CA ASN A 154 -9.11 4.16 9.91
C ASN A 154 -8.96 2.63 10.08
N GLU A 155 -7.76 2.20 10.42
CA GLU A 155 -7.35 0.82 10.58
C GLU A 155 -6.83 0.65 12.02
N PRO A 156 -7.67 0.25 12.98
CA PRO A 156 -7.29 0.20 14.39
C PRO A 156 -6.13 -0.76 14.68
N GLU A 157 -5.89 -1.70 13.78
CA GLU A 157 -4.78 -2.66 13.87
C GLU A 157 -3.43 -2.06 13.45
N ILE A 158 -3.43 -0.89 12.80
CA ILE A 158 -2.21 -0.26 12.28
C ILE A 158 -1.83 0.93 13.16
N GLN A 159 -0.63 0.86 13.72
CA GLN A 159 0.02 1.99 14.35
C GLN A 159 0.68 2.84 13.27
N ILE A 160 0.38 4.13 13.28
CA ILE A 160 0.94 5.11 12.36
C ILE A 160 1.84 6.05 13.14
N ILE A 161 3.07 6.23 12.68
CA ILE A 161 4.04 7.17 13.26
C ILE A 161 4.50 8.10 12.14
N ASN A 162 4.30 9.40 12.33
CA ASN A 162 4.79 10.39 11.37
C ASN A 162 6.32 10.32 11.29
N TRP A 163 6.84 10.21 10.08
CA TRP A 163 8.28 10.18 9.80
C TRP A 163 8.78 11.53 9.32
N ARG A 164 8.14 12.11 8.31
CA ARG A 164 8.46 13.42 7.75
C ARG A 164 7.32 14.03 6.96
N LYS A 165 7.47 15.28 6.60
CA LYS A 165 6.57 15.98 5.68
C LYS A 165 7.19 16.08 4.28
N GLU A 166 6.34 16.10 3.27
CA GLU A 166 6.67 16.32 1.87
C GLU A 166 5.63 17.23 1.24
N ARG A 167 6.03 17.99 0.22
CA ARG A 167 5.11 18.80 -0.57
C ARG A 167 4.70 18.11 -1.85
N LEU A 168 3.42 18.19 -2.17
CA LEU A 168 2.90 18.00 -3.51
C LEU A 168 2.70 19.37 -4.14
N VAL A 169 3.26 19.56 -5.32
CA VAL A 169 3.28 20.85 -6.02
C VAL A 169 2.46 20.77 -7.29
N LEU A 170 1.66 21.78 -7.55
CA LEU A 170 0.81 21.86 -8.75
C LEU A 170 1.67 22.27 -9.95
N VAL A 171 1.72 21.40 -10.94
CA VAL A 171 2.59 21.55 -12.12
C VAL A 171 1.86 21.33 -13.42
N ALA A 172 2.39 21.93 -14.46
CA ALA A 172 1.99 21.75 -15.86
C ALA A 172 3.20 21.85 -16.78
N ALA A 173 3.06 21.44 -18.05
CA ALA A 173 4.04 21.76 -19.08
C ALA A 173 3.97 23.26 -19.45
N PRO A 174 5.07 23.92 -19.83
CA PRO A 174 5.07 25.33 -20.19
C PRO A 174 4.05 25.67 -21.29
N HIS A 175 4.01 24.91 -22.36
CA HIS A 175 3.09 25.12 -23.48
C HIS A 175 1.60 24.87 -23.11
N PHE A 176 1.34 24.11 -22.05
CA PHE A 176 -0.03 23.96 -21.53
C PHE A 176 -0.53 25.26 -20.91
N LEU A 177 0.34 26.02 -20.24
CA LEU A 177 -0.01 27.32 -19.65
C LEU A 177 -0.30 28.38 -20.73
N GLU A 178 0.45 28.37 -21.83
CA GLU A 178 0.27 29.30 -22.94
C GLU A 178 -1.09 29.12 -23.66
N GLY A 179 -1.59 27.88 -23.69
CA GLY A 179 -2.85 27.53 -24.36
C GLY A 179 -4.09 27.54 -23.47
N ASN A 180 -3.98 27.81 -22.16
CA ASN A 180 -5.08 27.67 -21.22
C ASN A 180 -5.19 28.84 -20.23
N THR A 181 -6.41 29.19 -19.88
CA THR A 181 -6.68 30.19 -18.84
C THR A 181 -6.68 29.52 -17.46
N MET A 182 -5.75 29.90 -16.58
CA MET A 182 -5.54 29.30 -15.25
C MET A 182 -6.55 29.77 -14.20
N THR A 183 -7.41 30.72 -14.50
CA THR A 183 -8.41 31.25 -13.55
C THR A 183 -9.52 30.26 -13.18
N ASN A 184 -9.71 29.22 -14.00
CA ASN A 184 -10.70 28.18 -13.73
C ASN A 184 -10.08 26.78 -13.83
N LEU A 185 -9.47 26.33 -12.74
CA LEU A 185 -8.84 25.01 -12.64
C LEU A 185 -9.83 23.83 -12.79
N SER A 186 -11.14 24.06 -12.56
CA SER A 186 -12.17 23.03 -12.76
C SER A 186 -12.39 22.71 -14.24
N ALA A 187 -12.21 23.67 -15.14
CA ALA A 187 -12.35 23.47 -16.58
C ALA A 187 -11.15 22.73 -17.21
N LEU A 188 -10.04 22.65 -16.50
CA LEU A 188 -8.81 22.04 -16.99
C LEU A 188 -8.80 20.52 -16.76
N LYS A 189 -8.01 19.82 -17.57
CA LYS A 189 -7.80 18.38 -17.41
C LYS A 189 -6.82 18.10 -16.29
N TRP A 190 -7.22 17.24 -15.36
CA TRP A 190 -6.38 16.79 -14.25
C TRP A 190 -5.86 15.38 -14.48
N ILE A 191 -4.58 15.19 -14.23
CA ILE A 191 -3.95 13.88 -14.25
C ILE A 191 -3.75 13.47 -12.78
N MET A 192 -4.36 12.37 -12.38
CA MET A 192 -4.39 11.92 -11.00
C MET A 192 -3.93 10.47 -10.87
N ARG A 193 -3.55 10.10 -9.67
CA ARG A 193 -3.30 8.72 -9.30
C ARG A 193 -4.60 7.94 -9.13
N GLU A 194 -4.47 6.63 -9.17
CA GLU A 194 -5.53 5.66 -8.88
C GLU A 194 -6.03 5.77 -7.43
N GLU A 195 -7.21 5.22 -7.17
CA GLU A 195 -7.74 5.08 -5.82
C GLU A 195 -6.84 4.19 -4.95
N GLY A 196 -6.79 4.49 -3.63
CA GLY A 196 -5.88 3.82 -2.71
C GLY A 196 -4.46 4.41 -2.67
N SER A 197 -4.11 5.31 -3.61
CA SER A 197 -2.86 6.07 -3.56
C SER A 197 -2.94 7.20 -2.54
N GLY A 198 -1.90 7.35 -1.70
CA GLY A 198 -1.75 8.51 -0.81
C GLY A 198 -1.71 9.84 -1.58
N THR A 199 -1.05 9.88 -2.76
CA THR A 199 -1.05 11.05 -3.64
C THR A 199 -2.46 11.39 -4.13
N ALA A 200 -3.26 10.40 -4.55
CA ALA A 200 -4.62 10.64 -5.01
C ALA A 200 -5.50 11.23 -3.89
N ARG A 201 -5.35 10.72 -2.67
CA ARG A 201 -6.11 11.20 -1.51
C ARG A 201 -5.77 12.65 -1.18
N VAL A 202 -4.49 12.98 -1.09
CA VAL A 202 -4.03 14.35 -0.82
C VAL A 202 -4.40 15.30 -1.95
N THR A 203 -4.37 14.84 -3.21
CA THR A 203 -4.90 15.62 -4.34
C THR A 203 -6.39 15.89 -4.18
N GLN A 204 -7.18 14.89 -3.77
CA GLN A 204 -8.61 15.08 -3.52
C GLN A 204 -8.88 16.06 -2.36
N GLU A 205 -8.07 16.02 -1.30
CA GLU A 205 -8.15 16.99 -0.19
C GLU A 205 -7.86 18.41 -0.68
N TYR A 206 -6.85 18.60 -1.51
CA TYR A 206 -6.52 19.88 -2.14
C TYR A 206 -7.68 20.40 -2.98
N LEU A 207 -8.24 19.58 -3.86
CA LEU A 207 -9.38 19.93 -4.70
C LEU A 207 -10.60 20.32 -3.86
N THR A 208 -10.89 19.55 -2.82
CA THR A 208 -12.04 19.79 -1.93
C THR A 208 -11.87 21.10 -1.15
N LYS A 209 -10.67 21.33 -0.57
CA LYS A 209 -10.35 22.55 0.18
C LYS A 209 -10.54 23.82 -0.65
N LEU A 210 -10.28 23.73 -1.93
CA LEU A 210 -10.32 24.87 -2.86
C LEU A 210 -11.60 24.89 -3.71
N ALA A 211 -12.58 24.04 -3.41
CA ALA A 211 -13.84 23.90 -4.15
C ALA A 211 -13.63 23.66 -5.67
N ILE A 212 -12.52 23.03 -6.06
CA ILE A 212 -12.22 22.67 -7.45
C ILE A 212 -12.92 21.35 -7.77
N GLN A 213 -13.74 21.37 -8.84
CA GLN A 213 -14.43 20.18 -9.34
C GLN A 213 -14.04 19.93 -10.80
N PRO A 214 -12.98 19.16 -11.06
CA PRO A 214 -12.50 18.93 -12.41
C PRO A 214 -13.55 18.27 -13.30
N VAL A 215 -13.83 18.85 -14.46
CA VAL A 215 -14.72 18.25 -15.47
C VAL A 215 -14.07 17.11 -16.23
N SER A 216 -12.74 17.00 -16.21
CA SER A 216 -11.99 15.96 -16.90
C SER A 216 -10.84 15.47 -16.04
N ILE A 217 -10.83 14.16 -15.74
CA ILE A 217 -9.79 13.49 -14.95
C ILE A 217 -9.29 12.27 -15.71
N ILE A 218 -7.95 12.13 -15.78
CA ILE A 218 -7.29 10.90 -16.19
C ILE A 218 -6.62 10.27 -14.96
N ARG A 219 -6.90 8.98 -14.71
CA ARG A 219 -6.32 8.25 -13.58
C ARG A 219 -5.27 7.26 -14.08
N VAL A 220 -4.12 7.24 -13.44
CA VAL A 220 -3.00 6.35 -13.77
C VAL A 220 -2.37 5.73 -12.52
N ALA A 221 -1.74 4.57 -12.68
CA ALA A 221 -1.33 3.71 -11.57
C ALA A 221 -0.01 4.10 -10.87
N ASN A 222 0.75 5.10 -11.37
CA ASN A 222 1.98 5.54 -10.72
C ASN A 222 2.32 7.01 -11.04
N ASN A 223 3.14 7.64 -10.20
CA ASN A 223 3.51 9.05 -10.34
C ASN A 223 4.40 9.32 -11.56
N LEU A 224 5.16 8.34 -12.03
CA LEU A 224 5.95 8.51 -13.24
C LEU A 224 5.03 8.67 -14.47
N ALA A 225 3.96 7.89 -14.57
CA ALA A 225 2.98 8.06 -15.63
C ALA A 225 2.25 9.41 -15.55
N VAL A 226 1.91 9.88 -14.32
CA VAL A 226 1.38 11.24 -14.14
C VAL A 226 2.37 12.27 -14.67
N LEU A 227 3.63 12.18 -14.26
CA LEU A 227 4.70 13.09 -14.68
C LEU A 227 4.84 13.17 -16.21
N GLU A 228 4.89 12.01 -16.89
CA GLU A 228 5.06 11.97 -18.34
C GLU A 228 3.85 12.54 -19.10
N LEU A 229 2.65 12.28 -18.63
CA LEU A 229 1.44 12.86 -19.24
C LEU A 229 1.36 14.38 -19.05
N VAL A 230 1.76 14.88 -17.88
CA VAL A 230 1.84 16.33 -17.63
C VAL A 230 2.93 16.97 -18.50
N ARG A 231 4.11 16.34 -18.61
CA ARG A 231 5.19 16.80 -19.49
C ARG A 231 4.75 16.89 -20.95
N ALA A 232 3.97 15.93 -21.41
CA ALA A 232 3.39 15.93 -22.76
C ALA A 232 2.31 17.00 -22.98
N GLY A 233 1.98 17.79 -21.95
CA GLY A 233 0.98 18.86 -22.05
C GLY A 233 -0.47 18.38 -22.02
N LEU A 234 -0.74 17.18 -21.52
CA LEU A 234 -2.10 16.63 -21.49
C LEU A 234 -3.00 17.29 -20.42
N GLY A 235 -2.40 17.86 -19.38
CA GLY A 235 -3.12 18.47 -18.26
C GLY A 235 -2.17 18.93 -17.17
N LEU A 236 -2.74 19.10 -15.98
CA LEU A 236 -2.01 19.50 -14.77
C LEU A 236 -2.16 18.44 -13.67
N ALA A 237 -1.24 18.43 -12.71
CA ALA A 237 -1.25 17.51 -11.59
C ALA A 237 -0.56 18.07 -10.36
N LEU A 238 -0.91 17.52 -9.19
CA LEU A 238 -0.09 17.61 -7.98
C LEU A 238 0.92 16.46 -7.97
N LEU A 239 2.20 16.79 -7.98
CA LEU A 239 3.30 15.85 -7.95
C LEU A 239 4.24 16.11 -6.76
N PRO A 240 4.88 15.05 -6.19
CA PRO A 240 5.90 15.22 -5.17
C PRO A 240 7.04 16.12 -5.62
N GLU A 241 7.38 17.11 -4.80
CA GLU A 241 8.43 18.09 -5.13
C GLU A 241 9.77 17.42 -5.47
N ILE A 242 10.10 16.34 -4.75
CA ILE A 242 11.32 15.55 -5.00
C ILE A 242 11.39 14.97 -6.42
N MET A 243 10.25 14.67 -7.05
CA MET A 243 10.20 14.10 -8.39
C MET A 243 10.37 15.14 -9.49
N ILE A 244 9.94 16.37 -9.23
CA ILE A 244 9.85 17.43 -10.27
C ILE A 244 11.02 18.42 -10.27
N LYS A 245 11.83 18.42 -9.20
CA LYS A 245 12.89 19.42 -9.00
C LYS A 245 13.79 19.59 -10.23
N GLU A 246 14.31 18.50 -10.77
CA GLU A 246 15.14 18.53 -11.98
C GLU A 246 14.35 18.95 -13.23
N LYS A 247 13.11 18.50 -13.34
CA LYS A 247 12.24 18.81 -14.49
C LYS A 247 11.87 20.29 -14.54
N VAL A 248 11.66 20.90 -13.39
CA VAL A 248 11.44 22.35 -13.26
C VAL A 248 12.74 23.11 -13.59
N MET A 249 13.88 22.65 -13.10
CA MET A 249 15.18 23.26 -13.40
C MET A 249 15.48 23.27 -14.91
N HIS A 250 15.14 22.19 -15.61
CA HIS A 250 15.32 22.06 -17.05
C HIS A 250 14.16 22.67 -17.88
N LYS A 251 13.21 23.34 -17.23
CA LYS A 251 12.03 23.96 -17.87
C LYS A 251 11.14 22.96 -18.63
N GLU A 252 11.22 21.69 -18.31
CA GLU A 252 10.31 20.66 -18.84
C GLU A 252 8.93 20.75 -18.16
N LEU A 253 8.90 21.22 -16.92
CA LEU A 253 7.70 21.51 -16.13
C LEU A 253 7.79 22.91 -15.53
N VAL A 254 6.64 23.49 -15.23
CA VAL A 254 6.49 24.74 -14.51
C VAL A 254 5.60 24.50 -13.29
N VAL A 255 6.03 24.98 -12.12
CA VAL A 255 5.13 25.14 -10.96
C VAL A 255 4.17 26.26 -11.31
N ILE A 256 2.86 25.99 -11.20
CA ILE A 256 1.85 27.00 -11.51
C ILE A 256 1.97 28.15 -10.51
N PRO A 257 2.23 29.39 -10.93
CA PRO A 257 2.40 30.51 -10.02
C PRO A 257 1.11 30.81 -9.25
N GLU A 258 1.25 31.10 -7.95
CA GLU A 258 0.14 31.54 -7.11
C GLU A 258 -0.62 32.74 -7.68
N THR A 259 0.09 33.65 -8.31
CA THR A 259 -0.47 34.84 -8.99
C THR A 259 -1.44 34.51 -10.12
N LEU A 260 -1.33 33.31 -10.74
CA LEU A 260 -2.23 32.88 -11.81
C LEU A 260 -3.50 32.18 -11.29
N ILE A 261 -3.42 31.58 -10.12
CA ILE A 261 -4.51 30.75 -9.57
C ILE A 261 -5.14 31.32 -8.30
N GLY A 262 -4.51 32.35 -7.69
CA GLY A 262 -5.01 33.01 -6.48
C GLY A 262 -4.95 32.16 -5.20
N MET A 263 -4.14 31.09 -5.20
CA MET A 263 -4.01 30.15 -4.09
C MET A 263 -2.63 29.49 -4.07
N GLU A 264 -2.26 28.89 -2.94
CA GLU A 264 -0.99 28.16 -2.82
C GLU A 264 -0.94 26.99 -3.82
N PRO A 265 0.11 26.91 -4.68
CA PRO A 265 0.25 25.86 -5.67
C PRO A 265 0.81 24.55 -5.08
N PHE A 266 0.65 24.33 -3.79
CA PHE A 266 1.11 23.11 -3.13
C PHE A 266 0.20 22.71 -1.97
N ILE A 267 0.36 21.48 -1.53
CA ILE A 267 -0.19 20.96 -0.28
C ILE A 267 0.87 20.09 0.39
N GLU A 268 1.00 20.19 1.73
CA GLU A 268 1.85 19.32 2.51
C GLU A 268 1.16 17.98 2.78
N ARG A 269 1.94 16.90 2.78
CA ARG A 269 1.51 15.58 3.22
C ARG A 269 2.50 14.97 4.19
N GLU A 270 2.01 14.07 5.00
CA GLU A 270 2.84 13.28 5.88
C GLU A 270 3.31 12.00 5.19
N LEU A 271 4.56 11.65 5.39
CA LEU A 271 5.11 10.32 5.12
C LEU A 271 5.17 9.59 6.46
N ASN A 272 4.62 8.38 6.47
CA ASN A 272 4.33 7.66 7.70
C ASN A 272 5.00 6.29 7.72
N TRP A 273 5.58 5.96 8.87
CA TRP A 273 5.92 4.61 9.26
C TRP A 273 4.69 3.91 9.79
N ILE A 274 4.41 2.69 9.33
CA ILE A 274 3.27 1.89 9.79
C ILE A 274 3.73 0.50 10.26
N THR A 275 3.14 0.06 11.38
CA THR A 275 3.31 -1.27 11.96
C THR A 275 1.99 -1.80 12.50
N LEU A 276 1.91 -3.09 12.84
CA LEU A 276 0.74 -3.63 13.54
C LEU A 276 0.82 -3.32 15.04
N THR A 277 -0.29 -2.84 15.63
CA THR A 277 -0.37 -2.43 17.04
C THR A 277 -0.04 -3.56 18.03
N TRP A 278 -0.36 -4.79 17.68
CA TRP A 278 -0.17 -5.98 18.50
C TRP A 278 1.17 -6.70 18.23
N ARG A 279 1.92 -6.32 17.21
CA ARG A 279 3.18 -6.97 16.85
C ARG A 279 4.35 -6.39 17.65
N HIS A 280 4.99 -7.23 18.45
CA HIS A 280 6.18 -6.82 19.21
C HIS A 280 7.30 -6.33 18.28
N GLU A 281 7.97 -5.26 18.69
CA GLU A 281 9.09 -4.70 17.95
C GLU A 281 10.30 -5.66 18.03
N THR A 282 10.75 -6.14 16.85
CA THR A 282 11.99 -6.93 16.77
C THR A 282 13.22 -6.03 16.71
N PRO A 283 14.41 -6.50 17.12
CA PRO A 283 15.64 -5.71 17.02
C PRO A 283 15.91 -5.16 15.60
N LEU A 284 15.62 -5.94 14.55
CA LEU A 284 15.81 -5.49 13.16
C LEU A 284 14.86 -4.36 12.79
N ARG A 285 13.57 -4.45 13.17
CA ARG A 285 12.60 -3.37 12.94
C ARG A 285 12.98 -2.11 13.69
N LYS A 286 13.42 -2.23 14.96
CA LYS A 286 13.90 -1.11 15.76
C LYS A 286 15.10 -0.44 15.10
N ASN A 287 16.10 -1.21 14.73
CA ASN A 287 17.32 -0.70 14.10
C ASN A 287 17.04 -0.01 12.76
N PHE A 288 16.14 -0.58 11.94
CA PHE A 288 15.75 0.08 10.69
C PHE A 288 14.97 1.36 10.92
N LYS A 289 14.06 1.38 11.91
CA LYS A 289 13.36 2.59 12.33
C LYS A 289 14.33 3.67 12.78
N GLU A 290 15.35 3.34 13.57
CA GLU A 290 16.39 4.28 14.01
C GLU A 290 17.15 4.86 12.82
N VAL A 291 17.51 4.04 11.82
CA VAL A 291 18.14 4.54 10.59
C VAL A 291 17.19 5.45 9.83
N LEU A 292 15.94 5.06 9.65
CA LEU A 292 14.96 5.84 8.90
C LEU A 292 14.67 7.22 9.53
N PHE A 293 14.61 7.30 10.86
CA PHE A 293 14.23 8.53 11.58
C PHE A 293 15.40 9.44 11.89
N ASN A 294 16.61 8.89 12.08
CA ASN A 294 17.76 9.66 12.60
C ASN A 294 18.86 9.88 11.57
N PHE A 295 18.85 9.15 10.44
CA PHE A 295 19.88 9.34 9.42
C PHE A 295 19.52 10.55 8.55
N PRO A 296 20.38 11.61 8.53
CA PRO A 296 20.14 12.79 7.71
C PRO A 296 20.27 12.43 6.23
N LEU A 297 19.38 12.96 5.41
CA LEU A 297 19.59 13.00 3.97
C LEU A 297 20.55 14.14 3.66
N ALA A 298 21.60 13.86 2.94
CA ALA A 298 22.56 14.85 2.47
C ALA A 298 21.94 15.77 1.40
#